data_75d59ff1619b21b662f12536b1256389
#
_entry.id   75d59ff1619b21b662f12536b1256389
#
_cell.length_a   1.000
_cell.length_b   1.000
_cell.length_c   1.000
_cell.angle_alpha   90.00
_cell.angle_beta   90.00
_cell.angle_gamma   90.00
#
_symmetry.space_group_name_H-M   'P 1'
#
loop_
_entity.id
_entity.type
_entity.pdbx_description
1 polymer ?
#
loop_
_entity_poly.entity_id
_entity_poly.type
_entity_poly.pdbx_seq_one_letter_code
_entity_poly.pdbx_strand_id
1 'polypeptide(L)' 'MDVELYCCYSLPLRNFLYENGLRYKLAALNPNSKKLFWIYVKNEKLNTLLDRWSANK' A
#
# COMPACT_ATOMS: atom_id res chain seq x y z
N MET A 1 -18.61 7.96 8.00
CA MET A 1 -17.34 7.52 8.56
C MET A 1 -16.25 7.72 7.55
N ASP A 2 -15.20 8.38 7.99
CA ASP A 2 -14.11 8.72 7.09
C ASP A 2 -13.14 7.55 6.99
N VAL A 3 -13.01 7.03 5.79
CA VAL A 3 -12.05 5.98 5.50
C VAL A 3 -10.87 6.61 4.78
N GLU A 4 -9.69 6.47 5.34
CA GLU A 4 -8.47 6.94 4.69
C GLU A 4 -7.92 5.84 3.81
N LEU A 5 -7.44 6.25 2.64
CA LEU A 5 -6.85 5.33 1.69
C LEU A 5 -5.38 5.65 1.49
N TYR A 6 -4.59 4.61 1.31
CA TYR A 6 -3.17 4.72 1.05
C TYR A 6 -2.88 4.19 -0.34
N CYS A 7 -2.18 4.98 -1.14
CA CYS A 7 -1.81 4.57 -2.50
C CYS A 7 -0.36 4.10 -2.50
N CYS A 8 -0.15 2.85 -2.90
CA CYS A 8 1.18 2.26 -2.97
C CYS A 8 1.61 2.18 -4.43
N TYR A 9 2.69 2.86 -4.77
CA TYR A 9 3.25 2.87 -6.11
C TYR A 9 4.49 1.98 -6.24
N SER A 10 4.94 1.39 -5.15
CA SER A 10 6.15 0.59 -5.12
C SER A 10 5.79 -0.90 -5.13
N LEU A 11 6.30 -1.62 -6.11
CA LEU A 11 6.11 -3.06 -6.18
C LEU A 11 6.78 -3.79 -5.01
N PRO A 12 8.01 -3.45 -4.62
CA PRO A 12 8.62 -4.08 -3.45
C PRO A 12 7.79 -3.88 -2.17
N LEU A 13 7.26 -2.67 -1.97
CA LEU A 13 6.42 -2.41 -0.80
C LEU A 13 5.12 -3.22 -0.86
N ARG A 14 4.49 -3.28 -2.04
CA ARG A 14 3.29 -4.09 -2.20
C ARG A 14 3.56 -5.55 -1.83
N ASN A 15 4.68 -6.09 -2.28
CA ASN A 15 5.06 -7.46 -1.98
C ASN A 15 5.29 -7.66 -0.49
N PHE A 16 5.95 -6.69 0.16
CA PHE A 16 6.16 -6.75 1.60
C PHE A 16 4.83 -6.78 2.35
N LEU A 17 3.91 -5.92 1.98
CA LEU A 17 2.59 -5.88 2.61
C LEU A 17 1.84 -7.20 2.40
N TYR A 18 1.89 -7.74 1.21
CA TYR A 18 1.25 -9.00 0.89
C TYR A 18 1.81 -10.14 1.74
N GLU A 19 3.13 -10.22 1.85
CA GLU A 19 3.80 -11.27 2.63
C GLU A 19 3.44 -11.20 4.10
N ASN A 20 3.07 -10.02 4.59
CA ASN A 20 2.66 -9.83 5.98
C ASN A 20 1.15 -9.94 6.17
N GLY A 21 0.44 -10.45 5.17
CA GLY A 21 -0.97 -10.73 5.29
C GLY A 21 -1.90 -9.55 5.01
N LEU A 22 -1.36 -8.45 4.50
CA LEU A 22 -2.17 -7.28 4.17
C LEU A 22 -2.38 -7.23 2.66
N ARG A 23 -3.65 -7.20 2.26
CA ARG A 23 -4.02 -7.16 0.85
C ARG A 23 -4.56 -5.79 0.47
N TYR A 24 -4.29 -5.40 -0.77
CA TYR A 24 -4.85 -4.17 -1.30
C TYR A 24 -6.34 -4.35 -1.61
N LYS A 25 -7.07 -3.23 -1.59
CA LYS A 25 -8.48 -3.22 -1.93
C LYS A 25 -8.69 -3.19 -3.43
N LEU A 26 -7.86 -2.43 -4.13
CA LEU A 26 -8.04 -2.15 -5.54
C LEU A 26 -6.69 -1.87 -6.17
N ALA A 27 -6.48 -2.36 -7.37
CA ALA A 27 -5.35 -1.98 -8.20
C ALA A 27 -5.87 -1.09 -9.33
N ALA A 28 -5.14 -0.02 -9.63
CA ALA A 28 -5.56 0.93 -10.64
C ALA A 28 -4.37 1.43 -11.43
N LEU A 29 -4.63 1.97 -12.60
CA LEU A 29 -3.61 2.54 -13.47
C LEU A 29 -3.79 4.05 -13.50
N ASN A 30 -2.72 4.78 -13.20
CA ASN A 30 -2.74 6.22 -13.27
C ASN A 30 -2.79 6.66 -14.72
N PRO A 31 -3.82 7.41 -15.16
CA PRO A 31 -3.97 7.76 -16.59
C PRO A 31 -2.88 8.73 -17.06
N ASN A 32 -2.29 9.51 -16.17
CA ASN A 32 -1.25 10.48 -16.56
C ASN A 32 0.13 9.85 -16.66
N SER A 33 0.52 9.07 -15.67
CA SER A 33 1.84 8.45 -15.64
C SER A 33 1.84 7.04 -16.20
N LYS A 34 0.66 6.45 -16.36
CA LYS A 34 0.46 5.05 -16.79
C LYS A 34 1.15 4.05 -15.88
N LYS A 35 1.33 4.43 -14.62
CA LYS A 35 1.90 3.55 -13.62
C LYS A 35 0.80 2.86 -12.84
N LEU A 36 1.02 1.59 -12.57
CA LEU A 36 0.11 0.81 -11.74
C LEU A 36 0.33 1.16 -10.28
N PHE A 37 -0.77 1.28 -9.55
CA PHE A 37 -0.69 1.50 -8.11
C PHE A 37 -1.79 0.71 -7.41
N TRP A 38 -1.58 0.47 -6.13
CA TRP A 38 -2.50 -0.33 -5.31
C TRP A 38 -3.04 0.54 -4.19
N ILE A 39 -4.33 0.39 -3.92
CA ILE A 39 -5.02 1.18 -2.91
C ILE A 39 -5.32 0.28 -1.71
N TYR A 40 -4.87 0.73 -0.53
CA TYR A 40 -5.10 0.03 0.74
C TYR A 40 -5.98 0.87 1.64
N VAL A 41 -6.80 0.21 2.45
CA VAL A 41 -7.48 0.90 3.53
C VAL A 41 -6.46 1.17 4.63
N LYS A 42 -6.34 2.44 5.01
CA LYS A 42 -5.38 2.84 6.03
C LYS A 42 -5.89 2.41 7.40
N ASN A 43 -5.13 1.57 8.07
CA ASN A 43 -5.49 1.05 9.38
C ASN A 43 -4.22 0.86 10.21
N GLU A 44 -4.40 0.38 11.44
CA GLU A 44 -3.29 0.20 12.36
C GLU A 44 -2.26 -0.79 11.82
N LYS A 45 -2.73 -1.88 11.22
CA LYS A 45 -1.84 -2.88 10.66
C LYS A 45 -0.99 -2.31 9.53
N LEU A 46 -1.59 -1.53 8.65
CA LEU A 46 -0.85 -0.88 7.57
C LEU A 46 0.19 0.08 8.14
N ASN A 47 -0.19 0.88 9.11
CA ASN A 47 0.74 1.82 9.73
C ASN A 47 1.94 1.10 10.35
N THR A 48 1.70 0.01 11.05
CA THR A 48 2.77 -0.80 11.63
C THR A 48 3.71 -1.34 10.57
N LEU A 49 3.16 -1.85 9.47
CA LEU A 49 3.97 -2.40 8.39
C LEU A 49 4.77 -1.33 7.67
N LEU A 50 4.17 -0.15 7.48
CA LEU A 50 4.88 0.97 6.87
C LEU A 50 6.05 1.43 7.75
N ASP A 51 5.87 1.44 9.06
CA ASP A 51 6.94 1.77 9.98
C ASP A 51 8.09 0.76 9.88
N ARG A 52 7.76 -0.52 9.80
CA ARG A 52 8.77 -1.57 9.61
C ARG A 52 9.49 -1.41 8.29
N TRP A 53 8.76 -1.09 7.25
CA TRP A 53 9.35 -0.88 5.93
C TRP A 53 10.36 0.25 5.95
N SER A 54 10.00 1.36 6.58
CA SER A 54 10.91 2.50 6.71
C SER A 54 12.13 2.17 7.55
N ALA A 55 11.95 1.40 8.62
CA ALA A 55 13.05 1.06 9.52
C ALA A 55 14.07 0.13 8.87
N ASN A 56 13.67 -0.64 7.87
CA ASN A 56 14.52 -1.62 7.20
C ASN A 56 15.18 -1.10 5.92
N LYS A 57 15.06 0.18 5.65
CA LYS A 57 15.72 0.77 4.49
C LYS A 57 17.21 0.96 4.69
#